data_1893e63d282c7d322a78d94cfe4d9a4b
#
_entry.id   1893e63d282c7d322a78d94cfe4d9a4b
#
_cell.length_a   1.000
_cell.length_b   1.000
_cell.length_c   1.000
_cell.angle_alpha   90.00
_cell.angle_beta   90.00
_cell.angle_gamma   90.00
#
_symmetry.space_group_name_H-M   'P 1'
#
loop_
_entity.id
_entity.type
_entity.pdbx_description
1 polymer ?
#
loop_
_entity_poly.entity_id
_entity_poly.type
_entity_poly.pdbx_seq_one_letter_code
_entity_poly.pdbx_strand_id
1 'polypeptide(L)'
;MEQEPKTKALLAAFGCALGYLLAGKLLAALRPVPAAGDRLLSFLYHCAAAPVLEELVFRGAVLRMAGPLGERNAVLLQAVLFAVQHGSPAGMAWALVCGLVLGVLAQRTGRVWPGMLLHTLNNLLVFVAG
;
A
#
# COMPACT_ATOMS: atom_id res chain seq x y z
N MET A 1 -2.01 -24.74 19.70
CA MET A 1 -2.97 -23.66 19.95
C MET A 1 -2.48 -22.27 19.56
N GLU A 2 -1.22 -21.94 19.74
CA GLU A 2 -0.66 -20.61 19.36
C GLU A 2 -0.45 -20.40 17.85
N GLN A 3 -0.41 -21.45 17.07
CA GLN A 3 -0.20 -21.39 15.62
C GLN A 3 -1.47 -21.03 14.81
N GLU A 4 -2.65 -21.37 15.30
CA GLU A 4 -3.91 -21.12 14.61
C GLU A 4 -4.20 -19.62 14.39
N PRO A 5 -4.04 -18.73 15.39
CA PRO A 5 -4.25 -17.30 15.18
C PRO A 5 -3.24 -16.69 14.22
N LYS A 6 -2.01 -17.16 14.18
CA LYS A 6 -0.97 -16.68 13.24
C LYS A 6 -1.29 -17.08 11.80
N THR A 7 -1.75 -18.32 11.58
CA THR A 7 -2.18 -18.78 10.26
C THR A 7 -3.36 -17.98 9.74
N LYS A 8 -4.37 -17.74 10.58
CA LYS A 8 -5.53 -16.90 10.22
C LYS A 8 -5.11 -15.47 9.88
N ALA A 9 -4.18 -14.90 10.65
CA ALA A 9 -3.63 -13.56 10.39
C ALA A 9 -2.90 -13.47 9.03
N LEU A 10 -2.08 -14.48 8.71
CA LEU A 10 -1.41 -14.55 7.41
C LEU A 10 -2.41 -14.65 6.27
N LEU A 11 -3.37 -15.56 6.35
CA LEU A 11 -4.39 -15.72 5.31
C LEU A 11 -5.21 -14.44 5.11
N ALA A 12 -5.59 -13.76 6.19
CA ALA A 12 -6.33 -12.51 6.13
C ALA A 12 -5.50 -11.39 5.48
N ALA A 13 -4.24 -11.23 5.88
CA ALA A 13 -3.34 -10.23 5.31
C ALA A 13 -3.08 -10.45 3.81
N PHE A 14 -2.78 -11.69 3.40
CA PHE A 14 -2.62 -12.05 1.99
C PHE A 14 -3.90 -11.89 1.19
N GLY A 15 -5.03 -12.32 1.73
CA GLY A 15 -6.34 -12.18 1.09
C GLY A 15 -6.72 -10.72 0.87
N CYS A 16 -6.47 -9.85 1.84
CA CYS A 16 -6.70 -8.41 1.72
C CYS A 16 -5.81 -7.78 0.64
N ALA A 17 -4.52 -8.06 0.64
CA ALA A 17 -3.57 -7.54 -0.35
C ALA A 17 -3.88 -8.05 -1.77
N LEU A 18 -4.23 -9.33 -1.91
CA LEU A 18 -4.62 -9.91 -3.20
C LEU A 18 -5.95 -9.30 -3.69
N GLY A 19 -6.92 -9.12 -2.81
CA GLY A 19 -8.20 -8.48 -3.14
C GLY A 19 -8.01 -7.05 -3.66
N TYR A 20 -7.15 -6.27 -3.01
CA TYR A 20 -6.79 -4.93 -3.50
C TYR A 20 -6.14 -4.96 -4.88
N LEU A 21 -5.17 -5.87 -5.10
CA LEU A 21 -4.49 -6.03 -6.39
C LEU A 21 -5.47 -6.40 -7.51
N LEU A 22 -6.35 -7.36 -7.26
CA LEU A 22 -7.35 -7.81 -8.23
C LEU A 22 -8.38 -6.72 -8.53
N ALA A 23 -8.86 -5.99 -7.50
CA ALA A 23 -9.75 -4.86 -7.69
C ALA A 23 -9.10 -3.76 -8.52
N GLY A 24 -7.83 -3.44 -8.27
CA GLY A 24 -7.07 -2.47 -9.05
C GLY A 24 -6.93 -2.87 -10.53
N LYS A 25 -6.62 -4.13 -10.79
CA LYS A 25 -6.53 -4.66 -12.16
C LYS A 25 -7.88 -4.66 -12.87
N LEU A 26 -8.95 -5.05 -12.18
CA LEU A 26 -10.30 -5.03 -12.73
C LEU A 26 -10.73 -3.60 -13.08
N LEU A 27 -10.54 -2.65 -12.15
CA LEU A 27 -10.82 -1.24 -12.41
C LEU A 27 -10.02 -0.69 -13.58
N ALA A 28 -8.74 -1.04 -13.70
CA ALA A 28 -7.91 -0.64 -14.83
C ALA A 28 -8.42 -1.21 -16.16
N ALA A 29 -8.90 -2.47 -16.17
CA ALA A 29 -9.47 -3.08 -17.36
C ALA A 29 -10.82 -2.47 -17.79
N LEU A 30 -11.59 -1.96 -16.83
CA LEU A 30 -12.90 -1.34 -17.07
C LEU A 30 -12.82 0.16 -17.40
N ARG A 31 -11.67 0.78 -17.22
CA ARG A 31 -11.50 2.20 -17.55
C ARG A 31 -11.47 2.40 -19.07
N PRO A 32 -12.19 3.39 -19.61
CA PRO A 32 -11.89 3.89 -20.94
C PRO A 32 -10.42 4.37 -20.94
N VAL A 33 -9.67 4.02 -21.98
CA VAL A 33 -8.29 4.50 -22.16
C VAL A 33 -8.31 6.02 -22.06
N PRO A 34 -7.62 6.64 -21.08
CA PRO A 34 -7.60 8.10 -20.98
C PRO A 34 -7.06 8.67 -22.29
N ALA A 35 -7.70 9.71 -22.79
CA ALA A 35 -7.13 10.46 -23.89
C ALA A 35 -5.70 10.88 -23.51
N ALA A 36 -4.73 10.62 -24.38
CA ALA A 36 -3.36 11.02 -24.16
C ALA A 36 -3.31 12.51 -23.80
N GLY A 37 -2.96 12.86 -22.56
CA GLY A 37 -2.78 14.25 -22.14
C GLY A 37 -3.59 14.73 -20.92
N ASP A 38 -4.40 13.92 -20.27
CA ASP A 38 -5.09 14.36 -19.06
C ASP A 38 -4.17 14.32 -17.81
N ARG A 39 -3.27 15.32 -17.73
CA ARG A 39 -2.34 15.48 -16.60
C ARG A 39 -3.07 15.71 -15.27
N LEU A 40 -4.22 16.38 -15.28
CA LEU A 40 -4.99 16.63 -14.08
C LEU A 40 -5.55 15.35 -13.50
N LEU A 41 -6.15 14.51 -14.32
CA LEU A 41 -6.69 13.22 -13.87
C LEU A 41 -5.58 12.28 -13.37
N SER A 42 -4.45 12.24 -14.08
CA SER A 42 -3.27 11.49 -13.67
C SER A 42 -2.72 12.00 -12.33
N PHE A 43 -2.63 13.30 -12.15
CA PHE A 43 -2.21 13.92 -10.90
C PHE A 43 -3.14 13.56 -9.74
N LEU A 44 -4.45 13.75 -9.91
CA LEU A 44 -5.43 13.43 -8.87
C LEU A 44 -5.40 11.96 -8.47
N TYR A 45 -5.22 11.08 -9.44
CA TYR A 45 -5.10 9.64 -9.14
C TYR A 45 -3.81 9.31 -8.41
N HIS A 46 -2.64 9.67 -8.97
CA HIS A 46 -1.35 9.23 -8.41
C HIS A 46 -0.94 9.98 -7.13
N CYS A 47 -1.33 11.24 -6.99
CA CYS A 47 -0.92 12.06 -5.85
C CYS A 47 -1.98 12.15 -4.74
N ALA A 48 -3.23 11.77 -5.00
CA ALA A 48 -4.27 11.83 -3.97
C ALA A 48 -4.97 10.48 -3.77
N ALA A 49 -5.65 9.96 -4.78
CA ALA A 49 -6.50 8.77 -4.61
C ALA A 49 -5.68 7.51 -4.29
N ALA A 50 -4.64 7.22 -5.07
CA ALA A 50 -3.85 6.01 -4.86
C ALA A 50 -3.15 5.98 -3.50
N PRO A 51 -2.40 7.02 -3.06
CA PRO A 51 -1.78 7.02 -1.74
C PRO A 51 -2.77 6.83 -0.60
N VAL A 52 -3.93 7.49 -0.65
CA VAL A 52 -4.95 7.35 0.39
C VAL A 52 -5.49 5.92 0.44
N LEU A 53 -5.85 5.35 -0.70
CA LEU A 53 -6.36 3.97 -0.76
C LEU A 53 -5.31 2.95 -0.34
N GLU A 54 -4.07 3.11 -0.77
CA GLU A 54 -2.97 2.22 -0.41
C GLU A 54 -2.68 2.26 1.10
N GLU A 55 -2.67 3.44 1.71
CA GLU A 55 -2.48 3.55 3.16
C GLU A 55 -3.65 2.92 3.94
N LEU A 56 -4.89 3.12 3.51
CA LEU A 56 -6.04 2.47 4.13
C LEU A 56 -5.95 0.94 4.06
N VAL A 57 -5.54 0.41 2.93
CA VAL A 57 -5.41 -1.03 2.74
C VAL A 57 -4.21 -1.58 3.52
N PHE A 58 -3.00 -1.05 3.29
CA PHE A 58 -1.77 -1.66 3.83
C PHE A 58 -1.54 -1.32 5.30
N ARG A 59 -1.78 -0.09 5.73
CA ARG A 59 -1.59 0.32 7.14
C ARG A 59 -2.89 0.23 7.93
N GLY A 60 -4.02 0.50 7.29
CA GLY A 60 -5.34 0.37 7.93
C GLY A 60 -5.79 -1.08 8.10
N ALA A 61 -5.65 -1.93 7.09
CA ALA A 61 -6.15 -3.30 7.12
C ALA A 61 -5.04 -4.35 7.26
N VAL A 62 -4.13 -4.47 6.28
CA VAL A 62 -3.12 -5.54 6.25
C VAL A 62 -2.24 -5.55 7.49
N LEU A 63 -1.72 -4.39 7.91
CA LEU A 63 -0.87 -4.27 9.10
C LEU A 63 -1.60 -4.72 10.37
N ARG A 64 -2.88 -4.35 10.51
CA ARG A 64 -3.69 -4.73 11.68
C ARG A 64 -4.04 -6.22 11.67
N MET A 65 -4.40 -6.78 10.51
CA MET A 65 -4.65 -8.22 10.34
C MET A 65 -3.40 -9.05 10.68
N ALA A 66 -2.22 -8.54 10.35
CA ALA A 66 -0.94 -9.16 10.65
C ALA A 66 -0.50 -9.02 12.13
N GLY A 67 -1.21 -8.24 12.94
CA GLY A 67 -0.88 -7.97 14.35
C GLY A 67 -0.54 -9.20 15.20
N PRO A 68 -1.28 -10.33 15.10
CA PRO A 68 -0.97 -11.56 15.84
C PRO A 68 0.43 -12.16 15.54
N LEU A 69 1.10 -11.73 14.46
CA LEU A 69 2.47 -12.14 14.13
C LEU A 69 3.54 -11.39 14.95
N GLY A 70 3.12 -10.37 15.71
CA GLY A 70 4.00 -9.42 16.39
C GLY A 70 4.34 -8.21 15.53
N GLU A 71 4.60 -7.08 16.17
CA GLU A 71 4.78 -5.77 15.51
C GLU A 71 5.80 -5.78 14.36
N ARG A 72 6.98 -6.35 14.61
CA ARG A 72 8.06 -6.41 13.63
C ARG A 72 7.66 -7.21 12.39
N ASN A 73 7.08 -8.40 12.59
CA ASN A 73 6.67 -9.27 11.50
C ASN A 73 5.49 -8.68 10.72
N ALA A 74 4.56 -8.02 11.40
CA ALA A 74 3.44 -7.33 10.77
C ALA A 74 3.93 -6.19 9.85
N VAL A 75 4.89 -5.38 10.32
CA VAL A 75 5.49 -4.31 9.51
C VAL A 75 6.24 -4.89 8.31
N LEU A 76 7.03 -5.95 8.50
CA LEU A 76 7.74 -6.60 7.39
C LEU A 76 6.77 -7.18 6.36
N LEU A 77 5.76 -7.92 6.81
CA LEU A 77 4.79 -8.56 5.92
C LEU A 77 4.04 -7.52 5.07
N GLN A 78 3.48 -6.48 5.70
CA GLN A 78 2.76 -5.45 4.95
C GLN A 78 3.68 -4.71 3.97
N ALA A 79 4.95 -4.45 4.32
CA ALA A 79 5.89 -3.78 3.45
C ALA A 79 6.24 -4.63 2.22
N VAL A 80 6.44 -5.94 2.40
CA VAL A 80 6.66 -6.87 1.28
C VAL A 80 5.42 -6.96 0.38
N LEU A 81 4.23 -7.13 0.96
CA LEU A 81 2.98 -7.18 0.20
C LEU A 81 2.69 -5.88 -0.54
N PHE A 82 3.06 -4.74 0.02
CA PHE A 82 3.00 -3.44 -0.65
C PHE A 82 3.99 -3.35 -1.81
N ALA A 83 5.23 -3.78 -1.59
CA ALA A 83 6.30 -3.68 -2.57
C ALA A 83 6.04 -4.51 -3.82
N VAL A 84 5.59 -5.77 -3.68
CA VAL A 84 5.37 -6.68 -4.82
C VAL A 84 4.27 -6.24 -5.78
N GLN A 85 3.48 -5.25 -5.41
CA GLN A 85 2.46 -4.66 -6.30
C GLN A 85 3.02 -3.60 -7.26
N HIS A 86 4.28 -3.21 -7.08
CA HIS A 86 4.96 -2.24 -7.94
C HIS A 86 5.65 -2.99 -9.09
N GLY A 87 5.34 -2.56 -10.32
CA GLY A 87 5.60 -3.34 -11.54
C GLY A 87 7.06 -3.41 -12.01
N SER A 88 8.03 -2.76 -11.34
CA SER A 88 9.45 -2.80 -11.71
C SER A 88 10.34 -3.12 -10.50
N PRO A 89 11.50 -3.76 -10.70
CA PRO A 89 12.43 -4.05 -9.60
C PRO A 89 12.85 -2.80 -8.81
N ALA A 90 13.10 -1.69 -9.48
CA ALA A 90 13.43 -0.41 -8.83
C ALA A 90 12.24 0.15 -8.04
N GLY A 91 11.03 0.09 -8.61
CA GLY A 91 9.79 0.47 -7.94
C GLY A 91 9.51 -0.40 -6.71
N MET A 92 9.71 -1.71 -6.83
CA MET A 92 9.57 -2.66 -5.71
C MET A 92 10.56 -2.36 -4.58
N ALA A 93 11.83 -2.09 -4.90
CA ALA A 93 12.84 -1.74 -3.90
C ALA A 93 12.49 -0.44 -3.17
N TRP A 94 12.09 0.59 -3.91
CA TRP A 94 11.66 1.86 -3.32
C TRP A 94 10.39 1.70 -2.49
N ALA A 95 9.40 0.99 -3.00
CA ALA A 95 8.16 0.72 -2.28
C ALA A 95 8.39 -0.10 -1.00
N LEU A 96 9.38 -1.01 -0.99
CA LEU A 96 9.76 -1.73 0.22
C LEU A 96 10.27 -0.78 1.30
N VAL A 97 11.17 0.13 0.95
CA VAL A 97 11.68 1.15 1.88
C VAL A 97 10.55 2.04 2.40
N CYS A 98 9.71 2.56 1.51
CA CYS A 98 8.54 3.35 1.89
C CYS A 98 7.58 2.53 2.77
N GLY A 99 7.34 1.27 2.41
CA GLY A 99 6.50 0.34 3.16
C GLY A 99 6.97 0.14 4.60
N LEU A 100 8.28 -0.03 4.80
CA LEU A 100 8.87 -0.15 6.13
C LEU A 100 8.71 1.14 6.95
N VAL A 101 9.06 2.29 6.37
CA VAL A 101 8.97 3.59 7.06
C VAL A 101 7.53 3.91 7.44
N LEU A 102 6.60 3.80 6.49
CA LEU A 102 5.17 4.10 6.72
C LEU A 102 4.52 3.07 7.65
N GLY A 103 4.94 1.81 7.58
CA GLY A 103 4.48 0.77 8.51
C GLY A 103 4.90 1.04 9.95
N VAL A 104 6.17 1.41 10.18
CA VAL A 104 6.66 1.81 11.51
C VAL A 104 5.94 3.07 12.00
N LEU A 105 5.71 4.05 11.13
CA LEU A 105 4.98 5.27 11.48
C LEU A 105 3.55 4.95 11.92
N ALA A 106 2.83 4.12 11.15
CA ALA A 106 1.47 3.70 11.50
C ALA A 106 1.43 2.92 12.83
N GLN A 107 2.40 2.03 13.04
CA GLN A 107 2.52 1.25 14.27
C GLN A 107 2.76 2.15 15.50
N ARG A 108 3.66 3.12 15.38
CA ARG A 108 4.01 4.02 16.49
C ARG A 108 2.96 5.06 16.80
N THR A 109 2.27 5.56 15.79
CA THR A 109 1.23 6.60 15.97
C THR A 109 -0.15 6.01 16.24
N GLY A 110 -0.37 4.75 15.91
CA GLY A 110 -1.69 4.12 15.91
C GLY A 110 -2.66 4.72 14.88
N ARG A 111 -2.14 5.51 13.93
CA ARG A 111 -2.94 6.30 12.97
C ARG A 111 -2.43 6.08 11.55
N VAL A 112 -3.33 6.12 10.58
CA VAL A 112 -3.02 5.95 9.15
C VAL A 112 -2.72 7.30 8.47
N TRP A 113 -3.38 8.37 8.87
CA TRP A 113 -3.30 9.67 8.20
C TRP A 113 -1.89 10.28 8.09
N PRO A 114 -0.94 10.11 9.08
CA PRO A 114 0.41 10.62 8.88
C PRO A 114 1.13 9.94 7.71
N GLY A 115 0.88 8.64 7.52
CA GLY A 115 1.36 7.89 6.36
C GLY A 115 0.76 8.41 5.05
N MET A 116 -0.54 8.71 5.02
CA MET A 116 -1.19 9.29 3.85
C MET A 116 -0.53 10.60 3.41
N LEU A 117 -0.21 11.49 4.35
CA LEU A 117 0.46 12.76 4.05
C LEU A 117 1.86 12.54 3.46
N LEU A 118 2.68 11.69 4.09
CA LEU A 118 4.03 11.41 3.61
C LEU A 118 4.02 10.69 2.27
N HIS A 119 3.12 9.74 2.07
CA HIS A 119 2.98 9.01 0.82
C HIS A 119 2.52 9.93 -0.32
N THR A 120 1.51 10.78 -0.08
CA THR A 120 1.06 11.81 -1.02
C THR A 120 2.20 12.76 -1.38
N LEU A 121 2.98 13.21 -0.40
CA LEU A 121 4.13 14.09 -0.64
C LEU A 121 5.20 13.39 -1.50
N ASN A 122 5.52 12.13 -1.21
CA ASN A 122 6.45 11.35 -2.02
C ASN A 122 5.98 11.25 -3.47
N ASN A 123 4.70 10.90 -3.68
CA ASN A 123 4.15 10.77 -5.03
C ASN A 123 4.08 12.11 -5.76
N LEU A 124 3.82 13.20 -5.05
CA LEU A 124 3.87 14.55 -5.60
C LEU A 124 5.28 14.90 -6.08
N LEU A 125 6.30 14.62 -5.26
CA LEU A 125 7.69 14.87 -5.64
C LEU A 125 8.10 14.06 -6.88
N VAL A 126 7.73 12.78 -6.93
CA VAL A 126 7.98 11.92 -8.10
C VAL A 126 7.24 12.44 -9.34
N PHE A 127 5.98 12.85 -9.20
CA PHE A 127 5.18 13.36 -10.30
C PHE A 127 5.72 14.67 -10.89
N VAL A 128 6.24 15.55 -10.04
CA VAL A 128 6.84 16.83 -10.47
C VAL A 128 8.23 16.64 -11.07
N ALA A 129 8.99 15.66 -10.58
CA ALA A 129 10.34 15.38 -11.06
C ALA A 129 10.38 14.66 -12.42
N GLY A 130 9.33 13.99 -12.78
CA GLY A 130 9.35 13.13 -13.94
C GLY A 130 8.30 13.22 -14.95
#